data_492444b2cbfaca2ede742a3c5985b6c5
#
_entry.id   492444b2cbfaca2ede742a3c5985b6c5
#
_cell.length_a   1.000
_cell.length_b   1.000
_cell.length_c   1.000
_cell.angle_alpha   90.00
_cell.angle_beta   90.00
_cell.angle_gamma   90.00
#
_symmetry.space_group_name_H-M   'P 1'
#
loop_
_entity.id
_entity.type
_entity.pdbx_description
1 polymer ?
#
loop_
_entity_poly.entity_id
_entity_poly.type
_entity_poly.pdbx_seq_one_letter_code
_entity_poly.pdbx_strand_id
1 'polypeptide(L)'
;MEQVRINRTALSRLIWADVLASTASVDREVISEPFEYLEINRKRANYNTGSINFTNAWCLYSLTRYFRPKVVAEVGTFIGKSTMAMAEAMQASFIEGAVIHTCDVSNDISLDDRIDIDLVQYPRKTSTEMFLSMKEAGIKADLMFVDGRLAVDDIDLLGDVTHQATVFVFDDFEGIEKGVVNVMNLSTLLSNGYTLVYPPDTALLLDAYLMQPGNLAMILPYSTVRFVNQ
;
A
#
# COMPACT_ATOMS: atom_id res chain seq x y z
N MET A 1 -8.81 32.48 -16.92
CA MET A 1 -9.02 31.07 -16.48
C MET A 1 -9.17 31.08 -14.96
N GLU A 2 -10.38 30.85 -14.46
CA GLU A 2 -10.58 30.65 -13.02
C GLU A 2 -9.84 29.39 -12.59
N GLN A 3 -8.92 29.53 -11.64
CA GLN A 3 -8.30 28.38 -11.00
C GLN A 3 -9.36 27.69 -10.13
N VAL A 4 -9.88 26.57 -10.59
CA VAL A 4 -10.72 25.70 -9.76
C VAL A 4 -9.84 25.15 -8.63
N ARG A 5 -10.03 25.68 -7.42
CA ARG A 5 -9.39 25.14 -6.22
C ARG A 5 -10.11 23.86 -5.82
N ILE A 6 -9.56 22.72 -6.18
CA ILE A 6 -10.08 21.43 -5.72
C ILE A 6 -9.78 21.30 -4.23
N ASN A 7 -10.83 21.11 -3.43
CA ASN A 7 -10.68 20.76 -2.02
C ASN A 7 -10.04 19.38 -1.92
N ARG A 8 -8.86 19.28 -1.30
CA ARG A 8 -8.10 18.02 -1.18
C ARG A 8 -8.90 16.92 -0.47
N THR A 9 -9.71 17.25 0.53
CA THR A 9 -10.59 16.29 1.21
C THR A 9 -11.65 15.73 0.26
N ALA A 10 -12.28 16.59 -0.55
CA ALA A 10 -13.25 16.14 -1.54
C ALA A 10 -12.59 15.26 -2.62
N LEU A 11 -11.39 15.63 -3.08
CA LEU A 11 -10.62 14.81 -4.02
C LEU A 11 -10.28 13.44 -3.42
N SER A 12 -9.79 13.40 -2.17
CA SER A 12 -9.48 12.16 -1.47
C SER A 12 -10.71 11.25 -1.38
N ARG A 13 -11.86 11.82 -1.01
CA ARG A 13 -13.13 11.09 -0.92
C ARG A 13 -13.55 10.50 -2.27
N LEU A 14 -13.43 11.24 -3.36
CA LEU A 14 -13.75 10.75 -4.71
C LEU A 14 -12.83 9.60 -5.12
N ILE A 15 -11.51 9.75 -4.91
CA ILE A 15 -10.55 8.70 -5.26
C ILE A 15 -10.82 7.43 -4.47
N TRP A 16 -11.04 7.53 -3.15
CA TRP A 16 -11.37 6.36 -2.34
C TRP A 16 -12.71 5.74 -2.71
N ALA A 17 -13.71 6.54 -3.09
CA ALA A 17 -14.98 6.02 -3.57
C ALA A 17 -14.79 5.17 -4.84
N ASP A 18 -14.00 5.63 -5.80
CA ASP A 18 -13.67 4.88 -7.02
C ASP A 18 -12.88 3.60 -6.71
N VAL A 19 -11.86 3.71 -5.86
CA VAL A 19 -11.04 2.57 -5.43
C VAL A 19 -11.92 1.48 -4.81
N LEU A 20 -12.73 1.84 -3.82
CA LEU A 20 -13.58 0.89 -3.11
C LEU A 20 -14.72 0.36 -3.98
N ALA A 21 -15.27 1.17 -4.89
CA ALA A 21 -16.28 0.73 -5.86
C ALA A 21 -15.74 -0.37 -6.80
N SER A 22 -14.43 -0.37 -7.09
CA SER A 22 -13.81 -1.42 -7.93
C SER A 22 -13.92 -2.82 -7.35
N THR A 23 -14.18 -2.94 -6.04
CA THR A 23 -14.32 -4.20 -5.31
C THR A 23 -15.68 -4.37 -4.65
N ALA A 24 -16.67 -3.52 -4.96
CA ALA A 24 -17.99 -3.55 -4.33
C ALA A 24 -18.74 -4.89 -4.51
N SER A 25 -18.47 -5.63 -5.60
CA SER A 25 -19.04 -6.95 -5.89
C SER A 25 -18.18 -8.13 -5.42
N VAL A 26 -17.02 -7.85 -4.82
CA VAL A 26 -16.11 -8.90 -4.34
C VAL A 26 -16.51 -9.30 -2.93
N ASP A 27 -16.61 -10.62 -2.69
CA ASP A 27 -16.80 -11.13 -1.34
C ASP A 27 -15.56 -10.86 -0.50
N ARG A 28 -15.75 -10.30 0.68
CA ARG A 28 -14.65 -9.98 1.60
C ARG A 28 -14.01 -11.22 2.21
N GLU A 29 -14.67 -12.35 2.14
CA GLU A 29 -14.11 -13.63 2.59
C GLU A 29 -12.81 -13.96 1.87
N VAL A 30 -12.59 -13.44 0.67
CA VAL A 30 -11.34 -13.61 -0.09
C VAL A 30 -10.09 -13.21 0.70
N ILE A 31 -10.18 -12.23 1.60
CA ILE A 31 -9.07 -11.85 2.47
C ILE A 31 -9.37 -12.07 3.97
N SER A 32 -10.62 -12.25 4.39
CA SER A 32 -10.94 -12.40 5.83
C SER A 32 -10.41 -13.71 6.40
N GLU A 33 -10.55 -14.82 5.69
CA GLU A 33 -10.04 -16.12 6.14
C GLU A 33 -8.51 -16.12 6.29
N PRO A 34 -7.71 -15.77 5.26
CA PRO A 34 -6.26 -15.68 5.42
C PRO A 34 -5.83 -14.61 6.43
N PHE A 35 -6.57 -13.50 6.54
CA PHE A 35 -6.29 -12.47 7.54
C PHE A 35 -6.45 -12.99 8.98
N GLU A 36 -7.51 -13.76 9.26
CA GLU A 36 -7.74 -14.38 10.57
C GLU A 36 -6.66 -15.41 10.90
N TYR A 37 -6.25 -16.23 9.94
CA TYR A 37 -5.14 -17.16 10.09
C TYR A 37 -3.84 -16.45 10.49
N LEU A 38 -3.51 -15.37 9.79
CA LEU A 38 -2.33 -14.55 10.11
C LEU A 38 -2.48 -13.85 11.47
N GLU A 39 -3.69 -13.46 11.90
CA GLU A 39 -3.92 -12.89 13.24
C GLU A 39 -3.62 -13.89 14.35
N ILE A 40 -3.88 -15.17 14.14
CA ILE A 40 -3.49 -16.23 15.08
C ILE A 40 -1.96 -16.31 15.17
N ASN A 41 -1.26 -16.23 14.05
CA ASN A 41 0.20 -16.27 13.99
C ASN A 41 0.82 -15.01 14.62
N ARG A 42 0.19 -13.83 14.46
CA ARG A 42 0.61 -12.59 15.12
C ARG A 42 0.71 -12.75 16.64
N LYS A 43 -0.24 -13.44 17.24
CA LYS A 43 -0.25 -13.70 18.70
C LYS A 43 0.91 -14.57 19.17
N ARG A 44 1.58 -15.28 18.25
CA ARG A 44 2.73 -16.15 18.51
C ARG A 44 4.06 -15.51 18.14
N ALA A 45 4.05 -14.37 17.45
CA ALA A 45 5.26 -13.68 17.04
C ALA A 45 6.04 -13.16 18.25
N ASN A 46 7.36 -13.22 18.16
CA ASN A 46 8.24 -12.73 19.23
C ASN A 46 8.30 -11.21 19.28
N TYR A 47 8.03 -10.55 18.18
CA TYR A 47 8.01 -9.10 18.05
C TYR A 47 6.58 -8.60 18.19
N ASN A 48 6.29 -7.94 19.32
CA ASN A 48 4.95 -7.45 19.60
C ASN A 48 4.76 -6.03 19.06
N THR A 49 4.68 -5.90 17.76
CA THR A 49 4.33 -4.64 17.09
C THR A 49 2.87 -4.67 16.60
N GLY A 50 2.36 -3.51 16.20
CA GLY A 50 1.09 -3.41 15.50
C GLY A 50 1.14 -4.16 14.17
N SER A 51 -0.02 -4.51 13.67
CA SER A 51 -0.20 -5.08 12.34
C SER A 51 -1.42 -4.42 11.73
N ILE A 52 -1.47 -4.26 10.42
CA ILE A 52 -2.60 -3.60 9.77
C ILE A 52 -3.93 -4.22 10.21
N ASN A 53 -4.94 -3.39 10.38
CA ASN A 53 -6.30 -3.85 10.66
C ASN A 53 -6.98 -4.35 9.38
N PHE A 54 -8.12 -5.02 9.52
CA PHE A 54 -8.86 -5.59 8.38
C PHE A 54 -9.29 -4.50 7.37
N THR A 55 -9.68 -3.31 7.83
CA THR A 55 -10.07 -2.21 6.95
C THR A 55 -8.92 -1.76 6.07
N ASN A 56 -7.71 -1.60 6.64
CA ASN A 56 -6.52 -1.27 5.87
C ASN A 56 -6.14 -2.38 4.89
N ALA A 57 -6.26 -3.66 5.30
CA ALA A 57 -6.04 -4.79 4.39
C ALA A 57 -7.02 -4.76 3.22
N TRP A 58 -8.32 -4.51 3.46
CA TRP A 58 -9.32 -4.36 2.41
C TRP A 58 -9.05 -3.15 1.50
N CYS A 59 -8.65 -2.02 2.06
CA CYS A 59 -8.25 -0.85 1.29
C CYS A 59 -7.04 -1.15 0.39
N LEU A 60 -6.03 -1.86 0.90
CA LEU A 60 -4.88 -2.32 0.12
C LEU A 60 -5.28 -3.27 -1.00
N TYR A 61 -6.12 -4.25 -0.71
CA TYR A 61 -6.69 -5.14 -1.71
C TYR A 61 -7.39 -4.35 -2.81
N SER A 62 -8.25 -3.40 -2.44
CA SER A 62 -8.99 -2.57 -3.39
C SER A 62 -8.07 -1.68 -4.22
N LEU A 63 -7.06 -1.05 -3.60
CA LEU A 63 -6.05 -0.27 -4.29
C LEU A 63 -5.28 -1.11 -5.32
N THR A 64 -4.84 -2.29 -4.92
CA THR A 64 -4.08 -3.20 -5.78
C THR A 64 -4.93 -3.66 -6.96
N ARG A 65 -6.21 -3.97 -6.73
CA ARG A 65 -7.17 -4.26 -7.81
C ARG A 65 -7.37 -3.09 -8.75
N TYR A 66 -7.45 -1.87 -8.22
CA TYR A 66 -7.71 -0.65 -8.98
C TYR A 66 -6.52 -0.24 -9.85
N PHE A 67 -5.33 -0.17 -9.26
CA PHE A 67 -4.10 0.26 -9.97
C PHE A 67 -3.44 -0.85 -10.78
N ARG A 68 -3.69 -2.13 -10.44
CA ARG A 68 -3.14 -3.31 -11.13
C ARG A 68 -1.61 -3.28 -11.25
N PRO A 69 -0.87 -3.05 -10.15
CA PRO A 69 0.59 -3.01 -10.19
C PRO A 69 1.14 -4.37 -10.61
N LYS A 70 2.18 -4.38 -11.44
CA LYS A 70 2.94 -5.59 -11.78
C LYS A 70 4.04 -5.85 -10.75
N VAL A 71 4.69 -4.80 -10.29
CA VAL A 71 5.75 -4.86 -9.29
C VAL A 71 5.33 -4.06 -8.06
N VAL A 72 5.28 -4.72 -6.92
CA VAL A 72 5.05 -4.09 -5.62
C VAL A 72 6.33 -4.11 -4.80
N ALA A 73 6.67 -2.99 -4.15
CA ALA A 73 7.69 -2.92 -3.10
C ALA A 73 7.02 -2.64 -1.76
N GLU A 74 7.26 -3.48 -0.77
CA GLU A 74 6.68 -3.37 0.57
C GLU A 74 7.78 -3.22 1.62
N VAL A 75 7.66 -2.18 2.45
CA VAL A 75 8.52 -1.94 3.61
C VAL A 75 7.72 -2.19 4.88
N GLY A 76 8.07 -3.25 5.62
CA GLY A 76 7.36 -3.69 6.81
C GLY A 76 6.43 -4.88 6.55
N THR A 77 6.99 -6.05 6.27
CA THR A 77 6.22 -7.29 6.06
C THR A 77 5.57 -7.80 7.33
N PHE A 78 6.33 -7.80 8.43
CA PHE A 78 6.00 -8.47 9.70
C PHE A 78 5.51 -9.91 9.46
N ILE A 79 4.25 -10.22 9.78
CA ILE A 79 3.66 -11.55 9.53
C ILE A 79 3.06 -11.71 8.12
N GLY A 80 2.97 -10.64 7.33
CA GLY A 80 2.54 -10.67 5.93
C GLY A 80 1.07 -10.37 5.67
N LYS A 81 0.34 -9.70 6.57
CA LYS A 81 -1.09 -9.36 6.33
C LYS A 81 -1.30 -8.44 5.14
N SER A 82 -0.49 -7.40 5.03
CA SER A 82 -0.49 -6.46 3.91
C SER A 82 -0.04 -7.14 2.63
N THR A 83 1.05 -7.90 2.71
CA THR A 83 1.58 -8.71 1.61
C THR A 83 0.50 -9.63 1.04
N MET A 84 -0.20 -10.36 1.90
CA MET A 84 -1.28 -11.27 1.52
C MET A 84 -2.43 -10.52 0.83
N ALA A 85 -2.88 -9.39 1.39
CA ALA A 85 -3.98 -8.64 0.79
C ALA A 85 -3.63 -8.12 -0.62
N MET A 86 -2.38 -7.66 -0.83
CA MET A 86 -1.91 -7.23 -2.14
C MET A 86 -1.74 -8.43 -3.09
N ALA A 87 -1.20 -9.55 -2.62
CA ALA A 87 -1.01 -10.75 -3.41
C ALA A 87 -2.33 -11.33 -3.91
N GLU A 88 -3.33 -11.49 -3.04
CA GLU A 88 -4.67 -11.92 -3.39
C GLU A 88 -5.32 -11.00 -4.45
N ALA A 89 -5.11 -9.69 -4.33
CA ALA A 89 -5.60 -8.73 -5.31
C ALA A 89 -4.92 -8.87 -6.68
N MET A 90 -3.59 -9.07 -6.70
CA MET A 90 -2.82 -9.27 -7.93
C MET A 90 -3.22 -10.57 -8.62
N GLN A 91 -3.35 -11.66 -7.87
CA GLN A 91 -3.81 -12.96 -8.34
C GLN A 91 -5.23 -12.89 -8.91
N ALA A 92 -6.19 -12.32 -8.17
CA ALA A 92 -7.57 -12.13 -8.62
C ALA A 92 -7.69 -11.17 -9.82
N SER A 93 -6.65 -10.38 -10.09
CA SER A 93 -6.56 -9.48 -11.26
C SER A 93 -5.89 -10.13 -12.47
N PHE A 94 -5.42 -11.37 -12.37
CA PHE A 94 -4.70 -12.10 -13.42
C PHE A 94 -3.55 -11.25 -14.02
N ILE A 95 -2.69 -10.70 -13.15
CA ILE A 95 -1.55 -9.88 -13.61
C ILE A 95 -0.39 -10.82 -13.92
N GLU A 96 -0.08 -10.99 -15.18
CA GLU A 96 1.01 -11.84 -15.63
C GLU A 96 2.39 -11.30 -15.19
N GLY A 97 3.18 -12.16 -14.55
CA GLY A 97 4.49 -11.82 -14.00
C GLY A 97 4.40 -10.82 -12.85
N ALA A 98 3.33 -10.90 -12.06
CA ALA A 98 3.17 -10.14 -10.82
C ALA A 98 4.21 -10.55 -9.79
N VAL A 99 4.86 -9.58 -9.14
CA VAL A 99 5.86 -9.83 -8.11
C VAL A 99 5.74 -8.83 -6.96
N ILE A 100 5.91 -9.32 -5.74
CA ILE A 100 6.04 -8.49 -4.54
C ILE A 100 7.46 -8.65 -3.98
N HIS A 101 8.18 -7.53 -3.84
CA HIS A 101 9.41 -7.43 -3.06
C HIS A 101 9.04 -6.89 -1.69
N THR A 102 9.33 -7.66 -0.63
CA THR A 102 8.94 -7.28 0.74
C THR A 102 10.08 -7.49 1.74
N CYS A 103 10.32 -6.50 2.59
CA CYS A 103 11.37 -6.55 3.61
C CYS A 103 10.83 -6.31 5.01
N ASP A 104 11.48 -6.95 5.99
CA ASP A 104 11.26 -6.71 7.40
C ASP A 104 12.54 -6.92 8.21
N VAL A 105 12.72 -6.14 9.27
CA VAL A 105 13.83 -6.29 10.22
C VAL A 105 13.65 -7.53 11.10
N SER A 106 12.43 -8.06 11.19
CA SER A 106 12.11 -9.33 11.84
C SER A 106 12.22 -10.52 10.87
N ASN A 107 11.93 -11.70 11.36
CA ASN A 107 11.80 -12.93 10.56
C ASN A 107 10.51 -13.68 10.93
N ASP A 108 9.47 -12.94 11.27
CA ASP A 108 8.19 -13.50 11.72
C ASP A 108 7.20 -13.71 10.55
N ILE A 109 7.68 -13.61 9.31
CA ILE A 109 6.87 -13.77 8.10
C ILE A 109 6.22 -15.16 8.11
N SER A 110 4.89 -15.17 7.98
CA SER A 110 4.06 -16.37 8.03
C SER A 110 3.00 -16.36 6.93
N LEU A 111 3.45 -16.19 5.68
CA LEU A 111 2.56 -16.14 4.53
C LEU A 111 2.00 -17.53 4.21
N ASP A 112 0.80 -17.53 3.66
CA ASP A 112 0.09 -18.72 3.22
C ASP A 112 0.66 -19.22 1.88
N ASP A 113 0.88 -20.53 1.76
CA ASP A 113 1.36 -21.18 0.52
C ASP A 113 0.33 -21.09 -0.64
N ARG A 114 -0.87 -20.56 -0.38
CA ARG A 114 -1.93 -20.34 -1.39
C ARG A 114 -1.66 -19.16 -2.32
N ILE A 115 -0.68 -18.33 -2.01
CA ILE A 115 -0.32 -17.18 -2.85
C ILE A 115 0.40 -17.69 -4.10
N ASP A 116 -0.24 -17.54 -5.26
CA ASP A 116 0.28 -17.94 -6.58
C ASP A 116 0.79 -16.72 -7.38
N ILE A 117 1.68 -15.96 -6.74
CA ILE A 117 2.46 -14.90 -7.40
C ILE A 117 3.91 -14.97 -6.90
N ASP A 118 4.82 -14.39 -7.68
CA ASP A 118 6.22 -14.32 -7.27
C ASP A 118 6.39 -13.43 -6.04
N LEU A 119 7.02 -13.98 -5.00
CA LEU A 119 7.29 -13.27 -3.75
C LEU A 119 8.78 -13.30 -3.43
N VAL A 120 9.42 -12.12 -3.49
CA VAL A 120 10.83 -11.95 -3.11
C VAL A 120 10.90 -11.38 -1.71
N GLN A 121 11.24 -12.21 -0.74
CA GLN A 121 11.32 -11.84 0.67
C GLN A 121 12.75 -11.45 1.05
N TYR A 122 12.85 -10.38 1.83
CA TYR A 122 14.11 -9.89 2.41
C TYR A 122 14.01 -9.91 3.95
N PRO A 123 14.05 -11.11 4.58
CA PRO A 123 13.92 -11.23 6.03
C PRO A 123 15.17 -10.68 6.72
N ARG A 124 15.00 -10.01 7.85
CA ARG A 124 16.06 -9.35 8.63
C ARG A 124 16.85 -8.32 7.82
N LYS A 125 16.15 -7.67 6.87
CA LYS A 125 16.73 -6.63 6.01
C LYS A 125 15.98 -5.32 6.18
N THR A 126 16.71 -4.24 6.03
CA THR A 126 16.15 -2.89 5.97
C THR A 126 15.57 -2.59 4.58
N SER A 127 14.76 -1.54 4.49
CA SER A 127 14.30 -0.98 3.22
C SER A 127 15.46 -0.61 2.30
N THR A 128 16.53 -0.02 2.83
CA THR A 128 17.73 0.34 2.08
C THR A 128 18.37 -0.87 1.40
N GLU A 129 18.51 -1.99 2.13
CA GLU A 129 19.10 -3.22 1.56
C GLU A 129 18.20 -3.81 0.45
N MET A 130 16.88 -3.78 0.63
CA MET A 130 15.93 -4.21 -0.42
C MET A 130 16.03 -3.29 -1.64
N PHE A 131 16.02 -1.96 -1.45
CA PHE A 131 16.11 -1.00 -2.56
C PHE A 131 17.43 -1.09 -3.32
N LEU A 132 18.54 -1.33 -2.64
CA LEU A 132 19.82 -1.60 -3.30
C LEU A 132 19.76 -2.85 -4.18
N SER A 133 19.15 -3.93 -3.68
CA SER A 133 18.96 -5.16 -4.47
C SER A 133 18.04 -4.94 -5.68
N MET A 134 16.95 -4.19 -5.51
CA MET A 134 16.06 -3.83 -6.62
C MET A 134 16.76 -2.95 -7.66
N LYS A 135 17.55 -1.96 -7.22
CA LYS A 135 18.36 -1.10 -8.09
C LYS A 135 19.36 -1.91 -8.90
N GLU A 136 20.11 -2.81 -8.26
CA GLU A 136 21.09 -3.68 -8.94
C GLU A 136 20.45 -4.56 -10.01
N ALA A 137 19.20 -5.02 -9.74
CA ALA A 137 18.41 -5.81 -10.69
C ALA A 137 17.67 -4.96 -11.73
N GLY A 138 17.72 -3.62 -11.65
CA GLY A 138 16.99 -2.71 -12.54
C GLY A 138 15.47 -2.77 -12.37
N ILE A 139 14.99 -3.17 -11.19
CA ILE A 139 13.57 -3.35 -10.86
C ILE A 139 12.98 -2.03 -10.35
N LYS A 140 11.82 -1.65 -10.90
CA LYS A 140 11.07 -0.47 -10.48
C LYS A 140 9.65 -0.84 -10.06
N ALA A 141 9.23 -0.34 -8.90
CA ALA A 141 7.91 -0.59 -8.37
C ALA A 141 6.82 0.25 -9.05
N ASP A 142 5.68 -0.37 -9.34
CA ASP A 142 4.44 0.32 -9.73
C ASP A 142 3.67 0.83 -8.51
N LEU A 143 3.73 0.06 -7.41
CA LEU A 143 3.16 0.41 -6.12
C LEU A 143 4.21 0.20 -5.02
N MET A 144 4.36 1.19 -4.15
CA MET A 144 5.21 1.12 -2.97
C MET A 144 4.35 1.26 -1.71
N PHE A 145 4.25 0.20 -0.93
CA PHE A 145 3.57 0.21 0.37
C PHE A 145 4.59 0.35 1.50
N VAL A 146 4.36 1.30 2.39
CA VAL A 146 5.29 1.63 3.48
C VAL A 146 4.55 1.60 4.82
N ASP A 147 4.77 0.53 5.56
CA ASP A 147 4.37 0.34 6.97
C ASP A 147 5.59 0.37 7.93
N GLY A 148 6.75 0.67 7.41
CA GLY A 148 7.99 0.91 8.13
C GLY A 148 8.36 2.39 8.14
N ARG A 149 9.55 2.70 8.68
CA ARG A 149 10.16 4.03 8.56
C ARG A 149 11.17 4.02 7.43
N LEU A 150 11.01 4.93 6.48
CA LEU A 150 12.02 5.18 5.46
C LEU A 150 13.22 5.90 6.08
N ALA A 151 14.41 5.37 5.84
CA ALA A 151 15.65 6.05 6.18
C ALA A 151 15.96 7.17 5.18
N VAL A 152 16.92 8.03 5.52
CA VAL A 152 17.37 9.09 4.60
C VAL A 152 17.93 8.48 3.31
N ASP A 153 18.73 7.41 3.45
CA ASP A 153 19.33 6.70 2.32
C ASP A 153 18.27 6.08 1.38
N ASP A 154 17.10 5.72 1.91
CA ASP A 154 15.98 5.22 1.11
C ASP A 154 15.45 6.29 0.15
N ILE A 155 15.39 7.55 0.62
CA ILE A 155 14.90 8.67 -0.19
C ILE A 155 15.81 8.90 -1.41
N ASP A 156 17.13 8.77 -1.24
CA ASP A 156 18.10 8.91 -2.32
C ASP A 156 17.98 7.77 -3.35
N LEU A 157 17.56 6.58 -2.92
CA LEU A 157 17.36 5.40 -3.78
C LEU A 157 16.02 5.41 -4.53
N LEU A 158 15.03 6.20 -4.11
CA LEU A 158 13.69 6.15 -4.71
C LEU A 158 13.70 6.35 -6.23
N GLY A 159 14.52 7.26 -6.75
CA GLY A 159 14.63 7.50 -8.20
C GLY A 159 15.09 6.28 -9.00
N ASP A 160 15.82 5.37 -8.35
CA ASP A 160 16.33 4.15 -8.96
C ASP A 160 15.28 3.01 -8.95
N VAL A 161 14.45 2.94 -7.91
CA VAL A 161 13.50 1.85 -7.67
C VAL A 161 12.04 2.22 -7.95
N THR A 162 11.77 3.44 -8.43
CA THR A 162 10.45 3.90 -8.82
C THR A 162 10.45 4.52 -10.21
N HIS A 163 9.26 4.81 -10.73
CA HIS A 163 9.05 5.54 -11.98
C HIS A 163 7.94 6.59 -11.82
N GLN A 164 7.70 7.41 -12.84
CA GLN A 164 6.76 8.55 -12.77
C GLN A 164 5.30 8.16 -12.51
N ALA A 165 4.93 6.89 -12.69
CA ALA A 165 3.58 6.40 -12.41
C ALA A 165 3.48 5.61 -11.11
N THR A 166 4.54 5.51 -10.31
CA THR A 166 4.54 4.77 -9.03
C THR A 166 3.54 5.39 -8.06
N VAL A 167 2.69 4.54 -7.49
CA VAL A 167 1.76 4.89 -6.43
C VAL A 167 2.41 4.58 -5.09
N PHE A 168 2.45 5.54 -4.17
CA PHE A 168 2.92 5.33 -2.80
C PHE A 168 1.73 5.23 -1.87
N VAL A 169 1.75 4.24 -0.99
CA VAL A 169 0.73 3.99 0.04
C VAL A 169 1.41 3.90 1.40
N PHE A 170 0.86 4.56 2.40
CA PHE A 170 1.44 4.65 3.74
C PHE A 170 0.44 4.18 4.76
N ASP A 171 0.85 3.28 5.65
CA ASP A 171 0.10 2.96 6.86
C ASP A 171 0.38 3.97 7.98
N ASP A 172 -0.39 3.90 9.07
CA ASP A 172 -0.24 4.76 10.26
C ASP A 172 -0.24 6.26 9.97
N PHE A 173 -1.11 6.73 9.04
CA PHE A 173 -1.28 8.14 8.74
C PHE A 173 -2.20 8.82 9.76
N GLU A 174 -1.86 8.74 11.04
CA GLU A 174 -2.66 9.26 12.16
C GLU A 174 -1.81 9.89 13.27
N GLY A 175 -0.80 10.62 12.94
CA GLY A 175 0.08 11.30 13.89
C GLY A 175 1.48 11.46 13.35
N ILE A 176 2.41 11.87 14.22
CA ILE A 176 3.83 12.03 13.87
C ILE A 176 4.62 10.72 13.86
N GLU A 177 3.91 9.60 13.82
CA GLU A 177 4.50 8.28 13.70
C GLU A 177 5.02 8.02 12.27
N LYS A 178 4.96 6.78 11.80
CA LYS A 178 5.58 6.34 10.54
C LYS A 178 4.99 7.02 9.30
N GLY A 179 3.67 6.95 9.12
CA GLY A 179 3.01 7.36 7.88
C GLY A 179 3.16 8.84 7.58
N VAL A 180 2.93 9.72 8.57
CA VAL A 180 3.05 11.17 8.38
C VAL A 180 4.50 11.57 8.12
N VAL A 181 5.47 10.99 8.84
CA VAL A 181 6.89 11.29 8.65
C VAL A 181 7.36 10.85 7.26
N ASN A 182 6.96 9.67 6.80
CA ASN A 182 7.28 9.20 5.45
C ASN A 182 6.73 10.14 4.37
N VAL A 183 5.47 10.57 4.50
CA VAL A 183 4.88 11.55 3.57
C VAL A 183 5.63 12.90 3.60
N MET A 184 6.04 13.36 4.78
CA MET A 184 6.84 14.59 4.90
C MET A 184 8.20 14.45 4.19
N ASN A 185 8.87 13.32 4.35
CA ASN A 185 10.14 13.01 3.66
C ASN A 185 9.96 12.97 2.13
N LEU A 186 8.79 12.55 1.65
CA LEU A 186 8.45 12.50 0.23
C LEU A 186 7.74 13.77 -0.28
N SER A 187 7.67 14.83 0.52
CA SER A 187 6.94 16.06 0.18
C SER A 187 7.41 16.71 -1.12
N THR A 188 8.66 16.50 -1.53
CA THR A 188 9.21 16.97 -2.82
C THR A 188 8.46 16.36 -4.02
N LEU A 189 7.91 15.16 -3.90
CA LEU A 189 7.10 14.53 -4.94
C LEU A 189 5.81 15.33 -5.19
N LEU A 190 5.24 15.94 -4.16
CA LEU A 190 4.00 16.72 -4.27
C LEU A 190 4.15 17.97 -5.15
N SER A 191 5.37 18.49 -5.31
CA SER A 191 5.67 19.59 -6.24
C SER A 191 5.93 19.12 -7.67
N ASN A 192 6.10 17.80 -7.89
CA ASN A 192 6.55 17.19 -9.15
C ASN A 192 5.44 16.39 -9.86
N GLY A 193 4.18 16.83 -9.78
CA GLY A 193 3.09 16.17 -10.50
C GLY A 193 2.38 15.06 -9.73
N TYR A 194 2.50 15.05 -8.39
CA TYR A 194 1.82 14.12 -7.49
C TYR A 194 0.84 14.84 -6.56
N THR A 195 -0.14 14.13 -6.06
CA THR A 195 -1.09 14.62 -5.05
C THR A 195 -1.13 13.71 -3.85
N LEU A 196 -1.27 14.30 -2.66
CA LEU A 196 -1.56 13.57 -1.44
C LEU A 196 -3.06 13.30 -1.35
N VAL A 197 -3.40 12.05 -1.13
CA VAL A 197 -4.75 11.55 -0.85
C VAL A 197 -4.78 11.12 0.61
N TYR A 198 -5.64 11.77 1.39
CA TYR A 198 -5.84 11.46 2.81
C TYR A 198 -6.52 10.10 2.98
N PRO A 199 -6.46 9.50 4.18
CA PRO A 199 -7.18 8.27 4.49
C PRO A 199 -8.66 8.33 4.11
N PRO A 200 -9.29 7.19 3.84
CA PRO A 200 -10.69 7.15 3.49
C PRO A 200 -11.56 7.75 4.59
N ASP A 201 -12.56 8.53 4.18
CA ASP A 201 -13.52 9.15 5.10
C ASP A 201 -14.26 8.09 5.91
N THR A 202 -14.32 8.28 7.23
CA THR A 202 -15.01 7.36 8.14
C THR A 202 -16.46 7.14 7.73
N ALA A 203 -17.18 8.18 7.27
CA ALA A 203 -18.54 8.04 6.79
C ALA A 203 -18.61 7.17 5.53
N LEU A 204 -17.67 7.32 4.60
CA LEU A 204 -17.58 6.46 3.42
C LEU A 204 -17.41 4.98 3.80
N LEU A 205 -16.53 4.69 4.76
CA LEU A 205 -16.25 3.32 5.19
C LEU A 205 -17.43 2.71 5.97
N LEU A 206 -18.00 3.46 6.90
CA LEU A 206 -19.11 2.98 7.73
C LEU A 206 -20.42 2.87 6.95
N ASP A 207 -20.80 3.93 6.22
CA ASP A 207 -22.12 4.02 5.59
C ASP A 207 -22.20 3.11 4.34
N ALA A 208 -21.15 3.09 3.53
CA ALA A 208 -21.16 2.32 2.28
C ALA A 208 -20.64 0.89 2.44
N TYR A 209 -19.72 0.65 3.39
CA TYR A 209 -18.99 -0.62 3.47
C TYR A 209 -19.05 -1.29 4.84
N LEU A 210 -19.66 -0.68 5.85
CA LEU A 210 -19.76 -1.20 7.24
C LEU A 210 -18.39 -1.55 7.84
N MET A 211 -17.38 -0.73 7.55
CA MET A 211 -16.00 -0.95 8.00
C MET A 211 -15.61 0.05 9.08
N GLN A 212 -14.64 -0.36 9.90
CA GLN A 212 -14.00 0.53 10.88
C GLN A 212 -13.18 1.63 10.16
N PRO A 213 -12.81 2.72 10.85
CA PRO A 213 -11.90 3.71 10.27
C PRO A 213 -10.58 3.08 9.78
N GLY A 214 -10.10 3.56 8.65
CA GLY A 214 -8.79 3.23 8.10
C GLY A 214 -7.85 4.43 8.16
N ASN A 215 -6.55 4.21 8.15
CA ASN A 215 -5.52 5.24 8.24
C ASN A 215 -4.49 5.19 7.10
N LEU A 216 -4.82 4.53 5.98
CA LEU A 216 -3.98 4.53 4.79
C LEU A 216 -4.05 5.87 4.05
N ALA A 217 -2.90 6.49 3.82
CA ALA A 217 -2.76 7.62 2.91
C ALA A 217 -2.02 7.23 1.63
N MET A 218 -2.16 8.02 0.58
CA MET A 218 -1.47 7.78 -0.70
C MET A 218 -0.82 9.04 -1.24
N ILE A 219 0.28 8.86 -1.97
CA ILE A 219 0.80 9.87 -2.90
C ILE A 219 0.63 9.30 -4.31
N LEU A 220 -0.20 9.96 -5.11
CA LEU A 220 -0.55 9.54 -6.46
C LEU A 220 -0.01 10.50 -7.50
N PRO A 221 0.52 10.01 -8.65
CA PRO A 221 0.74 10.84 -9.82
C PRO A 221 -0.57 11.43 -10.34
N TYR A 222 -0.61 12.70 -10.72
CA TYR A 222 -1.81 13.30 -11.33
C TYR A 222 -2.30 12.55 -12.56
N SER A 223 -1.40 11.90 -13.30
CA SER A 223 -1.73 11.10 -14.48
C SER A 223 -2.57 9.85 -14.16
N THR A 224 -2.55 9.37 -12.92
CA THR A 224 -3.33 8.19 -12.50
C THR A 224 -4.71 8.55 -11.99
N VAL A 225 -4.96 9.83 -11.68
CA VAL A 225 -6.27 10.30 -11.21
C VAL A 225 -7.20 10.41 -12.43
N ARG A 226 -8.07 9.45 -12.58
CA ARG A 226 -9.11 9.50 -13.61
C ARG A 226 -10.18 10.48 -13.17
N PHE A 227 -10.11 11.73 -13.63
CA PHE A 227 -11.28 12.58 -13.57
C PHE A 227 -12.30 12.01 -14.56
N VAL A 228 -13.36 11.42 -14.04
CA VAL A 228 -14.51 11.09 -14.87
C VAL A 228 -15.07 12.43 -15.35
N ASN A 229 -14.76 12.79 -16.59
CA ASN A 229 -15.46 13.86 -17.27
C ASN A 229 -16.93 13.40 -17.40
N GLN A 230 -17.76 13.89 -16.50
CA GLN A 230 -19.22 13.83 -16.66
C GLN A 230 -19.67 14.84 -17.70
#